data_e5f7ee1df62998e543914e9bfebab0e1
#
_entry.id   e5f7ee1df62998e543914e9bfebab0e1
#
_cell.length_a   1.000
_cell.length_b   1.000
_cell.length_c   1.000
_cell.angle_alpha   90.00
_cell.angle_beta   90.00
_cell.angle_gamma   90.00
#
_symmetry.space_group_name_H-M   'P 1'
#
loop_
_entity.id
_entity.type
_entity.pdbx_description
1 polymer ?
#
loop_
_entity_poly.entity_id
_entity_poly.type
_entity_poly.pdbx_seq_one_letter_code
_entity_poly.pdbx_strand_id
1 'polypeptide(L)'
;ESLVRDGGKRVRPTYAWAGYRAAGRGEEDPAAMLRAAASLEFIQACALIHDDIIDASNTRRGNPTVHRGVEKLHHESEYLGDPEFFGTSVAILVGDLALVYAEDMFQDSGLSAAALHRARSPWRGMRTEVIGGQLLDISLEAAGSESVELANSVNRYKTAAYTIERPLHLGASIAGASEELIAAFRGYGQDIGIAYQLRDDQLGVFGDPAVTGKPAGDDLREG
;
A
#
# COMPACT_ATOMS: atom_id res chain seq x y z
N GLU A 1 -15.82 2.11 0.85
CA GLU A 1 -15.71 3.05 -0.29
C GLU A 1 -14.97 4.34 0.10
N SER A 2 -15.20 4.94 1.28
CA SER A 2 -14.53 6.19 1.70
C SER A 2 -13.01 6.06 1.75
N LEU A 3 -12.47 4.95 2.26
CA LEU A 3 -11.03 4.73 2.37
C LEU A 3 -10.31 4.80 1.00
N VAL A 4 -10.97 4.38 -0.08
CA VAL A 4 -10.44 4.43 -1.45
C VAL A 4 -10.70 5.78 -2.11
N ARG A 5 -11.88 6.39 -1.89
CA ARG A 5 -12.31 7.63 -2.55
C ARG A 5 -11.78 8.88 -1.86
N ASP A 6 -11.80 8.88 -0.52
CA ASP A 6 -11.60 10.08 0.28
C ASP A 6 -10.20 10.09 0.90
N GLY A 7 -9.41 11.07 0.54
CA GLY A 7 -8.06 11.25 1.05
C GLY A 7 -6.99 10.43 0.31
N GLY A 8 -5.77 10.51 0.82
CA GLY A 8 -4.59 9.89 0.21
C GLY A 8 -3.99 10.73 -0.94
N LYS A 9 -2.68 10.68 -1.04
CA LYS A 9 -1.90 11.47 -2.02
C LYS A 9 -1.81 10.80 -3.39
N ARG A 10 -2.44 9.63 -3.59
CA ARG A 10 -2.39 8.82 -4.83
C ARG A 10 -0.96 8.56 -5.32
N VAL A 11 -0.05 8.36 -4.39
CA VAL A 11 1.39 8.22 -4.67
C VAL A 11 1.66 7.06 -5.61
N ARG A 12 1.09 5.89 -5.34
CA ARG A 12 1.31 4.66 -6.14
C ARG A 12 0.80 4.78 -7.58
N PRO A 13 -0.46 5.18 -7.82
CA PRO A 13 -0.93 5.44 -9.17
C PRO A 13 -0.11 6.50 -9.91
N THR A 14 0.35 7.54 -9.20
CA THR A 14 1.18 8.60 -9.78
C THR A 14 2.54 8.07 -10.24
N TYR A 15 3.21 7.23 -9.44
CA TYR A 15 4.47 6.62 -9.87
C TYR A 15 4.28 5.61 -11.00
N ALA A 16 3.20 4.82 -10.99
CA ALA A 16 2.89 3.94 -12.12
C ALA A 16 2.68 4.74 -13.42
N TRP A 17 1.93 5.82 -13.33
CA TRP A 17 1.75 6.73 -14.46
C TRP A 17 3.06 7.40 -14.90
N ALA A 18 3.90 7.82 -13.96
CA ALA A 18 5.21 8.43 -14.26
C ALA A 18 6.13 7.45 -14.99
N GLY A 19 6.23 6.19 -14.52
CA GLY A 19 6.99 5.14 -15.19
C GLY A 19 6.51 4.86 -16.61
N TYR A 20 5.19 4.78 -16.81
CA TYR A 20 4.57 4.63 -18.12
C TYR A 20 4.91 5.81 -19.06
N ARG A 21 4.79 7.04 -18.56
CA ARG A 21 5.11 8.24 -19.32
C ARG A 21 6.59 8.36 -19.69
N ALA A 22 7.47 8.11 -18.74
CA ALA A 22 8.91 8.21 -18.92
C ALA A 22 9.46 7.14 -19.87
N ALA A 23 8.80 5.97 -19.93
CA ALA A 23 9.13 4.91 -20.90
C ALA A 23 8.56 5.14 -22.32
N GLY A 24 7.97 6.30 -22.61
CA GLY A 24 7.47 6.66 -23.95
C GLY A 24 6.01 6.32 -24.19
N ARG A 25 5.26 5.89 -23.19
CA ARG A 25 3.81 5.52 -23.16
C ARG A 25 3.43 4.23 -23.88
N GLY A 26 4.27 3.67 -24.73
CA GLY A 26 3.91 2.51 -25.54
C GLY A 26 2.70 2.77 -26.46
N GLU A 27 2.00 1.69 -26.83
CA GLU A 27 0.82 1.71 -27.69
C GLU A 27 -0.51 1.61 -26.93
N GLU A 28 -0.45 1.57 -25.59
CA GLU A 28 -1.63 1.34 -24.76
C GLU A 28 -2.51 2.60 -24.65
N ASP A 29 -3.83 2.38 -24.56
CA ASP A 29 -4.77 3.45 -24.25
C ASP A 29 -4.45 4.08 -22.88
N PRO A 30 -4.23 5.41 -22.80
CA PRO A 30 -4.00 6.09 -21.53
C PRO A 30 -5.10 5.83 -20.47
N ALA A 31 -6.36 5.66 -20.88
CA ALA A 31 -7.45 5.36 -19.96
C ALA A 31 -7.33 3.93 -19.39
N ALA A 32 -6.87 2.95 -20.17
CA ALA A 32 -6.57 1.61 -19.70
C ALA A 32 -5.43 1.63 -18.69
N MET A 33 -4.36 2.38 -18.99
CA MET A 33 -3.24 2.56 -18.06
C MET A 33 -3.68 3.22 -16.73
N LEU A 34 -4.55 4.23 -16.78
CA LEU A 34 -5.07 4.89 -15.57
C LEU A 34 -5.93 3.94 -14.74
N ARG A 35 -6.77 3.09 -15.37
CA ARG A 35 -7.53 2.04 -14.65
C ARG A 35 -6.58 1.03 -13.99
N ALA A 36 -5.57 0.56 -14.72
CA ALA A 36 -4.54 -0.32 -14.17
C ALA A 36 -3.79 0.33 -12.99
N ALA A 37 -3.42 1.60 -13.08
CA ALA A 37 -2.80 2.33 -12.00
C ALA A 37 -3.74 2.52 -10.79
N ALA A 38 -5.03 2.76 -11.02
CA ALA A 38 -6.03 2.93 -9.96
C ALA A 38 -6.25 1.64 -9.14
N SER A 39 -6.01 0.45 -9.71
CA SER A 39 -6.09 -0.81 -8.97
C SER A 39 -5.11 -0.88 -7.78
N LEU A 40 -4.02 -0.10 -7.82
CA LEU A 40 -3.06 0.02 -6.71
C LEU A 40 -3.68 0.61 -5.44
N GLU A 41 -4.73 1.40 -5.56
CA GLU A 41 -5.45 1.95 -4.40
C GLU A 41 -6.26 0.87 -3.66
N PHE A 42 -6.69 -0.18 -4.34
CA PHE A 42 -7.32 -1.33 -3.68
C PHE A 42 -6.29 -2.18 -2.92
N ILE A 43 -5.07 -2.38 -3.46
CA ILE A 43 -3.98 -3.00 -2.70
C ILE A 43 -3.68 -2.16 -1.45
N GLN A 44 -3.62 -0.83 -1.61
CA GLN A 44 -3.42 0.07 -0.49
C GLN A 44 -4.54 -0.02 0.54
N ALA A 45 -5.80 -0.13 0.12
CA ALA A 45 -6.92 -0.31 1.02
C ALA A 45 -6.81 -1.62 1.82
N CYS A 46 -6.47 -2.73 1.15
CA CYS A 46 -6.19 -4.01 1.81
C CYS A 46 -5.09 -3.85 2.87
N ALA A 47 -3.94 -3.30 2.49
CA ALA A 47 -2.81 -3.12 3.39
C ALA A 47 -3.19 -2.28 4.61
N LEU A 48 -3.88 -1.15 4.42
CA LEU A 48 -4.28 -0.26 5.51
C LEU A 48 -5.33 -0.90 6.44
N ILE A 49 -6.28 -1.65 5.89
CA ILE A 49 -7.33 -2.31 6.70
C ILE A 49 -6.72 -3.39 7.59
N HIS A 50 -5.81 -4.20 7.05
CA HIS A 50 -5.16 -5.25 7.83
C HIS A 50 -4.15 -4.67 8.84
N ASP A 51 -3.38 -3.65 8.45
CA ASP A 51 -2.46 -2.92 9.31
C ASP A 51 -3.19 -2.32 10.53
N ASP A 52 -4.33 -1.63 10.30
CA ASP A 52 -5.17 -1.08 11.37
C ASP A 52 -5.64 -2.13 12.40
N ILE A 53 -5.88 -3.38 11.96
CA ILE A 53 -6.25 -4.48 12.86
C ILE A 53 -5.03 -4.97 13.64
N ILE A 54 -3.91 -5.15 12.96
CA ILE A 54 -2.65 -5.67 13.53
C ILE A 54 -2.14 -4.70 14.60
N ASP A 55 -2.14 -3.40 14.30
CA ASP A 55 -1.66 -2.35 15.20
C ASP A 55 -2.73 -1.90 16.23
N ALA A 56 -3.90 -2.55 16.24
CA ALA A 56 -5.04 -2.17 17.07
C ALA A 56 -5.42 -0.68 16.98
N SER A 57 -5.21 -0.06 15.83
CA SER A 57 -5.44 1.36 15.59
C SER A 57 -6.91 1.73 15.63
N ASN A 58 -7.28 2.76 16.40
CA ASN A 58 -8.68 3.19 16.52
C ASN A 58 -9.11 4.16 15.43
N THR A 59 -8.16 4.95 14.90
CA THR A 59 -8.45 6.01 13.93
C THR A 59 -7.42 6.05 12.81
N ARG A 60 -7.87 6.40 11.60
CA ARG A 60 -7.02 6.66 10.44
C ARG A 60 -7.51 7.91 9.69
N ARG A 61 -6.62 8.89 9.51
CA ARG A 61 -6.95 10.18 8.86
C ARG A 61 -8.13 10.89 9.51
N GLY A 62 -8.23 10.83 10.84
CA GLY A 62 -9.29 11.48 11.61
C GLY A 62 -10.65 10.77 11.60
N ASN A 63 -10.76 9.60 10.94
CA ASN A 63 -11.95 8.76 10.92
C ASN A 63 -11.71 7.45 11.68
N PRO A 64 -12.75 6.79 12.22
CA PRO A 64 -12.62 5.43 12.75
C PRO A 64 -12.02 4.50 11.70
N THR A 65 -11.16 3.57 12.12
CA THR A 65 -10.70 2.46 11.28
C THR A 65 -11.86 1.56 10.88
N VAL A 66 -11.68 0.72 9.86
CA VAL A 66 -12.79 -0.10 9.34
C VAL A 66 -13.36 -1.01 10.42
N HIS A 67 -12.51 -1.70 11.20
CA HIS A 67 -12.97 -2.58 12.27
C HIS A 67 -13.72 -1.81 13.37
N ARG A 68 -13.26 -0.63 13.76
CA ARG A 68 -13.94 0.22 14.76
C ARG A 68 -15.25 0.80 14.23
N GLY A 69 -15.32 1.16 12.95
CA GLY A 69 -16.57 1.60 12.31
C GLY A 69 -17.63 0.51 12.25
N VAL A 70 -17.22 -0.73 11.97
CA VAL A 70 -18.11 -1.91 11.93
C VAL A 70 -18.54 -2.34 13.34
N GLU A 71 -17.65 -2.29 14.33
CA GLU A 71 -17.96 -2.48 15.75
C GLU A 71 -19.05 -1.51 16.21
N LYS A 72 -18.91 -0.22 15.88
CA LYS A 72 -19.90 0.80 16.17
C LYS A 72 -21.25 0.49 15.52
N LEU A 73 -21.24 0.09 14.23
CA LEU A 73 -22.45 -0.32 13.51
C LEU A 73 -23.15 -1.50 14.20
N HIS A 74 -22.38 -2.49 14.69
CA HIS A 74 -22.92 -3.64 15.42
C HIS A 74 -23.67 -3.19 16.68
N HIS A 75 -23.07 -2.30 17.47
CA HIS A 75 -23.71 -1.71 18.66
C HIS A 75 -24.99 -0.95 18.32
N GLU A 76 -24.95 -0.05 17.33
CA GLU A 76 -26.08 0.77 16.93
C GLU A 76 -27.24 -0.02 16.35
N SER A 77 -26.94 -1.20 15.78
CA SER A 77 -27.91 -2.11 15.18
C SER A 77 -28.43 -3.17 16.17
N GLU A 78 -27.95 -3.17 17.41
CA GLU A 78 -28.31 -4.15 18.44
C GLU A 78 -28.11 -5.61 17.99
N TYR A 79 -27.03 -5.86 17.23
CA TYR A 79 -26.71 -7.20 16.75
C TYR A 79 -26.25 -8.11 17.91
N LEU A 80 -26.43 -9.43 17.73
CA LEU A 80 -26.02 -10.42 18.75
C LEU A 80 -24.52 -10.69 18.67
N GLY A 81 -23.94 -11.02 19.82
CA GLY A 81 -22.53 -11.42 19.94
C GLY A 81 -21.61 -10.27 20.35
N ASP A 82 -20.31 -10.49 20.20
CA ASP A 82 -19.27 -9.53 20.57
C ASP A 82 -19.03 -8.53 19.44
N PRO A 83 -19.25 -7.22 19.67
CA PRO A 83 -19.06 -6.18 18.64
C PRO A 83 -17.62 -6.05 18.14
N GLU A 84 -16.62 -6.17 19.03
CA GLU A 84 -15.21 -6.05 18.66
C GLU A 84 -14.77 -7.22 17.77
N PHE A 85 -15.16 -8.43 18.14
CA PHE A 85 -14.90 -9.62 17.33
C PHE A 85 -15.60 -9.54 15.96
N PHE A 86 -16.85 -9.06 15.94
CA PHE A 86 -17.59 -8.84 14.70
C PHE A 86 -16.88 -7.80 13.80
N GLY A 87 -16.47 -6.65 14.39
CA GLY A 87 -15.77 -5.60 13.69
C GLY A 87 -14.48 -6.08 13.03
N THR A 88 -13.66 -6.78 13.79
CA THR A 88 -12.42 -7.41 13.32
C THR A 88 -12.66 -8.42 12.22
N SER A 89 -13.62 -9.34 12.41
CA SER A 89 -13.93 -10.39 11.42
C SER A 89 -14.39 -9.82 10.09
N VAL A 90 -15.25 -8.81 10.12
CA VAL A 90 -15.71 -8.13 8.89
C VAL A 90 -14.56 -7.37 8.23
N ALA A 91 -13.71 -6.69 8.99
CA ALA A 91 -12.62 -5.92 8.44
C ALA A 91 -11.57 -6.82 7.74
N ILE A 92 -11.26 -8.00 8.28
CA ILE A 92 -10.41 -8.99 7.60
C ILE A 92 -10.97 -9.31 6.22
N LEU A 93 -12.25 -9.65 6.13
CA LEU A 93 -12.89 -10.01 4.85
C LEU A 93 -12.97 -8.82 3.87
N VAL A 94 -13.16 -7.61 4.38
CA VAL A 94 -13.15 -6.39 3.55
C VAL A 94 -11.75 -6.11 2.99
N GLY A 95 -10.70 -6.36 3.77
CA GLY A 95 -9.31 -6.28 3.31
C GLY A 95 -9.01 -7.31 2.21
N ASP A 96 -9.41 -8.57 2.41
CA ASP A 96 -9.27 -9.62 1.39
C ASP A 96 -10.02 -9.28 0.11
N LEU A 97 -11.25 -8.79 0.25
CA LEU A 97 -12.06 -8.38 -0.89
C LEU A 97 -11.44 -7.20 -1.67
N ALA A 98 -10.81 -6.26 -0.97
CA ALA A 98 -10.06 -5.19 -1.62
C ALA A 98 -8.90 -5.74 -2.46
N LEU A 99 -8.17 -6.76 -1.97
CA LEU A 99 -7.10 -7.41 -2.73
C LEU A 99 -7.63 -8.14 -3.98
N VAL A 100 -8.77 -8.79 -3.88
CA VAL A 100 -9.44 -9.44 -5.02
C VAL A 100 -9.86 -8.40 -6.06
N TYR A 101 -10.50 -7.31 -5.64
CA TYR A 101 -10.89 -6.22 -6.55
C TYR A 101 -9.70 -5.51 -7.20
N ALA A 102 -8.54 -5.48 -6.52
CA ALA A 102 -7.33 -4.97 -7.14
C ALA A 102 -6.92 -5.81 -8.36
N GLU A 103 -6.97 -7.14 -8.24
CA GLU A 103 -6.67 -8.07 -9.34
C GLU A 103 -7.70 -7.93 -10.46
N ASP A 104 -9.00 -7.99 -10.14
CA ASP A 104 -10.07 -7.86 -11.13
C ASP A 104 -9.93 -6.55 -11.92
N MET A 105 -9.78 -5.41 -11.22
CA MET A 105 -9.63 -4.10 -11.86
C MET A 105 -8.36 -4.01 -12.72
N PHE A 106 -7.28 -4.65 -12.32
CA PHE A 106 -6.04 -4.68 -13.08
C PHE A 106 -6.21 -5.50 -14.36
N GLN A 107 -6.77 -6.70 -14.27
CA GLN A 107 -7.01 -7.57 -15.43
C GLN A 107 -8.04 -6.98 -16.41
N ASP A 108 -9.09 -6.35 -15.89
CA ASP A 108 -10.17 -5.73 -16.67
C ASP A 108 -9.87 -4.26 -17.04
N SER A 109 -8.63 -3.81 -16.87
CA SER A 109 -8.23 -2.41 -17.13
C SER A 109 -8.39 -1.99 -18.59
N GLY A 110 -8.42 -2.95 -19.52
CA GLY A 110 -8.44 -2.72 -20.96
C GLY A 110 -7.04 -2.60 -21.59
N LEU A 111 -5.98 -2.91 -20.83
CA LEU A 111 -4.64 -3.10 -21.39
C LEU A 111 -4.60 -4.29 -22.34
N SER A 112 -3.72 -4.24 -23.35
CA SER A 112 -3.50 -5.38 -24.25
C SER A 112 -2.96 -6.59 -23.48
N ALA A 113 -3.20 -7.80 -24.01
CA ALA A 113 -2.66 -9.03 -23.44
C ALA A 113 -1.12 -9.00 -23.35
N ALA A 114 -0.45 -8.34 -24.28
CA ALA A 114 1.00 -8.17 -24.28
C ALA A 114 1.46 -7.26 -23.12
N ALA A 115 0.75 -6.16 -22.84
CA ALA A 115 1.05 -5.27 -21.73
C ALA A 115 0.79 -5.96 -20.37
N LEU A 116 -0.33 -6.66 -20.22
CA LEU A 116 -0.63 -7.47 -19.04
C LEU A 116 0.44 -8.53 -18.80
N HIS A 117 0.93 -9.18 -19.87
CA HIS A 117 2.01 -10.15 -19.75
C HIS A 117 3.32 -9.51 -19.26
N ARG A 118 3.73 -8.36 -19.80
CA ARG A 118 4.92 -7.63 -19.34
C ARG A 118 4.80 -7.16 -17.89
N ALA A 119 3.61 -6.72 -17.50
CA ALA A 119 3.31 -6.22 -16.17
C ALA A 119 3.21 -7.31 -15.09
N ARG A 120 3.08 -8.58 -15.48
CA ARG A 120 2.85 -9.72 -14.57
C ARG A 120 3.90 -9.83 -13.45
N SER A 121 5.17 -9.65 -13.79
CA SER A 121 6.27 -9.78 -12.82
C SER A 121 6.22 -8.68 -11.75
N PRO A 122 6.23 -7.38 -12.10
CA PRO A 122 6.13 -6.31 -11.08
C PRO A 122 4.82 -6.35 -10.29
N TRP A 123 3.70 -6.70 -10.91
CA TRP A 123 2.39 -6.82 -10.25
C TRP A 123 2.38 -7.92 -9.17
N ARG A 124 2.91 -9.10 -9.48
CA ARG A 124 3.04 -10.20 -8.51
C ARG A 124 4.06 -9.87 -7.42
N GLY A 125 5.23 -9.37 -7.81
CA GLY A 125 6.31 -9.02 -6.88
C GLY A 125 5.83 -8.03 -5.83
N MET A 126 5.14 -6.97 -6.24
CA MET A 126 4.63 -5.95 -5.33
C MET A 126 3.71 -6.53 -4.25
N ARG A 127 2.76 -7.40 -4.62
CA ARG A 127 1.82 -8.01 -3.66
C ARG A 127 2.54 -8.95 -2.70
N THR A 128 3.49 -9.74 -3.18
CA THR A 128 4.28 -10.63 -2.34
C THR A 128 5.19 -9.84 -1.38
N GLU A 129 5.80 -8.77 -1.86
CA GLU A 129 6.73 -7.96 -1.08
C GLU A 129 6.03 -7.18 0.04
N VAL A 130 4.86 -6.58 -0.23
CA VAL A 130 4.13 -5.84 0.81
C VAL A 130 3.64 -6.77 1.93
N ILE A 131 3.11 -7.95 1.58
CA ILE A 131 2.67 -8.93 2.57
C ILE A 131 3.87 -9.53 3.32
N GLY A 132 4.94 -9.87 2.61
CA GLY A 132 6.18 -10.38 3.21
C GLY A 132 6.85 -9.36 4.13
N GLY A 133 6.84 -8.07 3.75
CA GLY A 133 7.32 -6.98 4.58
C GLY A 133 6.53 -6.83 5.87
N GLN A 134 5.20 -6.91 5.80
CA GLN A 134 4.32 -6.87 6.98
C GLN A 134 4.56 -8.07 7.90
N LEU A 135 4.70 -9.28 7.33
CA LEU A 135 5.00 -10.48 8.12
C LEU A 135 6.35 -10.38 8.82
N LEU A 136 7.36 -9.83 8.14
CA LEU A 136 8.68 -9.59 8.74
C LEU A 136 8.58 -8.59 9.90
N ASP A 137 7.85 -7.51 9.72
CA ASP A 137 7.61 -6.47 10.73
C ASP A 137 7.04 -7.05 12.02
N ILE A 138 5.91 -7.74 11.93
CA ILE A 138 5.27 -8.44 13.06
C ILE A 138 6.25 -9.43 13.74
N SER A 139 7.06 -10.14 12.93
CA SER A 139 7.99 -11.13 13.46
C SER A 139 9.14 -10.48 14.23
N LEU A 140 9.62 -9.33 13.78
CA LEU A 140 10.69 -8.57 14.45
C LEU A 140 10.21 -7.95 15.76
N GLU A 141 9.01 -7.39 15.75
CA GLU A 141 8.35 -6.87 16.95
C GLU A 141 8.19 -7.97 18.01
N ALA A 142 7.61 -9.10 17.62
CA ALA A 142 7.41 -10.26 18.52
C ALA A 142 8.73 -10.85 19.05
N ALA A 143 9.83 -10.73 18.28
CA ALA A 143 11.16 -11.18 18.70
C ALA A 143 11.91 -10.15 19.55
N GLY A 144 11.41 -8.91 19.69
CA GLY A 144 12.10 -7.79 20.32
C GLY A 144 13.44 -7.49 19.64
N SER A 145 13.48 -7.55 18.30
CA SER A 145 14.69 -7.40 17.52
C SER A 145 15.10 -5.95 17.39
N GLU A 146 16.33 -5.61 17.81
CA GLU A 146 16.93 -4.28 17.63
C GLU A 146 17.86 -4.21 16.39
N SER A 147 17.75 -5.16 15.46
CA SER A 147 18.59 -5.22 14.27
C SER A 147 18.22 -4.15 13.26
N VAL A 148 19.11 -3.16 13.08
CA VAL A 148 18.97 -2.09 12.06
C VAL A 148 18.90 -2.68 10.64
N GLU A 149 19.63 -3.76 10.36
CA GLU A 149 19.62 -4.42 9.05
C GLU A 149 18.23 -5.01 8.73
N LEU A 150 17.61 -5.66 9.71
CA LEU A 150 16.26 -6.21 9.55
C LEU A 150 15.20 -5.11 9.46
N ALA A 151 15.29 -4.04 10.25
CA ALA A 151 14.42 -2.88 10.14
C ALA A 151 14.53 -2.22 8.75
N ASN A 152 15.74 -2.08 8.21
CA ASN A 152 15.93 -1.61 6.83
C ASN A 152 15.29 -2.55 5.79
N SER A 153 15.27 -3.85 6.05
CA SER A 153 14.58 -4.82 5.18
C SER A 153 13.06 -4.63 5.21
N VAL A 154 12.48 -4.37 6.39
CA VAL A 154 11.06 -3.99 6.53
C VAL A 154 10.78 -2.72 5.72
N ASN A 155 11.54 -1.65 5.96
CA ASN A 155 11.38 -0.38 5.24
C ASN A 155 11.47 -0.55 3.72
N ARG A 156 12.36 -1.42 3.27
CA ARG A 156 12.50 -1.73 1.84
C ARG A 156 11.27 -2.42 1.28
N TYR A 157 10.76 -3.47 1.90
CA TYR A 157 9.71 -4.32 1.31
C TYR A 157 8.30 -3.81 1.65
N LYS A 158 8.07 -3.42 2.90
CA LYS A 158 6.76 -2.89 3.33
C LYS A 158 6.45 -1.54 2.67
N THR A 159 7.45 -0.68 2.49
CA THR A 159 7.21 0.71 2.05
C THR A 159 7.87 1.07 0.72
N ALA A 160 9.21 1.00 0.61
CA ALA A 160 9.93 1.52 -0.55
C ALA A 160 9.57 0.78 -1.85
N ALA A 161 9.64 -0.56 -1.83
CA ALA A 161 9.30 -1.38 -2.98
C ALA A 161 7.83 -1.19 -3.37
N TYR A 162 6.94 -1.28 -2.42
CA TYR A 162 5.49 -1.21 -2.64
C TYR A 162 5.01 0.19 -3.07
N THR A 163 5.60 1.26 -2.53
CA THR A 163 5.10 2.62 -2.74
C THR A 163 5.67 3.28 -3.99
N ILE A 164 6.93 3.02 -4.34
CA ILE A 164 7.64 3.74 -5.41
C ILE A 164 8.25 2.79 -6.43
N GLU A 165 9.13 1.85 -6.02
CA GLU A 165 9.90 0.99 -6.93
C GLU A 165 8.98 0.18 -7.85
N ARG A 166 8.04 -0.57 -7.28
CA ARG A 166 7.16 -1.45 -8.05
C ARG A 166 6.12 -0.71 -8.88
N PRO A 167 5.50 0.38 -8.43
CA PRO A 167 4.66 1.21 -9.29
C PRO A 167 5.40 1.77 -10.51
N LEU A 168 6.61 2.31 -10.34
CA LEU A 168 7.46 2.75 -11.48
C LEU A 168 7.76 1.60 -12.43
N HIS A 169 8.20 0.46 -11.90
CA HIS A 169 8.47 -0.76 -12.66
C HIS A 169 7.23 -1.24 -13.43
N LEU A 170 6.07 -1.25 -12.78
CA LEU A 170 4.79 -1.63 -13.38
C LEU A 170 4.46 -0.77 -14.59
N GLY A 171 4.47 0.55 -14.41
CA GLY A 171 4.19 1.49 -15.49
C GLY A 171 5.16 1.38 -16.66
N ALA A 172 6.46 1.27 -16.39
CA ALA A 172 7.49 1.07 -17.40
C ALA A 172 7.32 -0.24 -18.17
N SER A 173 6.98 -1.34 -17.47
CA SER A 173 6.72 -2.64 -18.08
C SER A 173 5.49 -2.62 -18.98
N ILE A 174 4.40 -1.95 -18.56
CA ILE A 174 3.20 -1.75 -19.40
C ILE A 174 3.57 -1.04 -20.70
N ALA A 175 4.41 0.01 -20.63
CA ALA A 175 4.88 0.75 -21.78
C ALA A 175 5.88 -0.01 -22.68
N GLY A 176 6.40 -1.16 -22.24
CA GLY A 176 7.38 -1.93 -22.98
C GLY A 176 8.81 -1.38 -22.90
N ALA A 177 9.18 -0.78 -21.76
CA ALA A 177 10.51 -0.26 -21.50
C ALA A 177 11.60 -1.35 -21.63
N SER A 178 12.83 -0.93 -21.97
CA SER A 178 13.99 -1.81 -21.95
C SER A 178 14.36 -2.25 -20.53
N GLU A 179 15.10 -3.36 -20.42
CA GLU A 179 15.55 -3.87 -19.12
C GLU A 179 16.47 -2.87 -18.40
N GLU A 180 17.30 -2.11 -19.16
CA GLU A 180 18.16 -1.09 -18.58
C GLU A 180 17.34 0.05 -17.95
N LEU A 181 16.28 0.51 -18.62
CA LEU A 181 15.43 1.56 -18.11
C LEU A 181 14.63 1.08 -16.89
N ILE A 182 14.13 -0.15 -16.91
CA ILE A 182 13.47 -0.79 -15.76
C ILE A 182 14.44 -0.88 -14.58
N ALA A 183 15.70 -1.31 -14.80
CA ALA A 183 16.71 -1.38 -13.75
C ALA A 183 17.01 0.00 -13.15
N ALA A 184 17.12 1.03 -13.98
CA ALA A 184 17.31 2.41 -13.52
C ALA A 184 16.13 2.91 -12.67
N PHE A 185 14.88 2.66 -13.08
CA PHE A 185 13.69 3.01 -12.30
C PHE A 185 13.61 2.25 -10.98
N ARG A 186 14.01 0.98 -10.96
CA ARG A 186 14.05 0.19 -9.73
C ARG A 186 15.09 0.71 -8.76
N GLY A 187 16.29 1.04 -9.20
CA GLY A 187 17.33 1.66 -8.38
C GLY A 187 16.86 3.00 -7.80
N TYR A 188 16.36 3.90 -8.64
CA TYR A 188 15.79 5.17 -8.21
C TYR A 188 14.64 4.96 -7.19
N GLY A 189 13.71 4.06 -7.48
CA GLY A 189 12.55 3.80 -6.64
C GLY A 189 12.93 3.23 -5.28
N GLN A 190 13.98 2.42 -5.23
CA GLN A 190 14.53 1.88 -3.97
C GLN A 190 15.13 3.00 -3.12
N ASP A 191 16.00 3.83 -3.68
CA ASP A 191 16.69 4.89 -2.94
C ASP A 191 15.71 5.94 -2.41
N ILE A 192 14.82 6.43 -3.28
CA ILE A 192 13.80 7.42 -2.89
C ILE A 192 12.77 6.83 -1.92
N GLY A 193 12.42 5.56 -2.10
CA GLY A 193 11.47 4.88 -1.21
C GLY A 193 12.01 4.73 0.21
N ILE A 194 13.28 4.36 0.37
CA ILE A 194 13.93 4.29 1.68
C ILE A 194 14.02 5.70 2.29
N ALA A 195 14.45 6.71 1.52
CA ALA A 195 14.52 8.08 2.00
C ALA A 195 13.13 8.63 2.42
N TYR A 196 12.07 8.24 1.71
CA TYR A 196 10.69 8.61 2.05
C TYR A 196 10.29 8.01 3.40
N GLN A 197 10.55 6.71 3.62
CA GLN A 197 10.22 6.06 4.88
C GLN A 197 11.00 6.65 6.05
N LEU A 198 12.32 6.80 5.92
CA LEU A 198 13.14 7.42 6.96
C LEU A 198 12.65 8.84 7.31
N ARG A 199 12.12 9.57 6.32
CA ARG A 199 11.53 10.89 6.58
C ARG A 199 10.18 10.79 7.28
N ASP A 200 9.37 9.81 6.94
CA ASP A 200 8.08 9.57 7.60
C ASP A 200 8.31 9.19 9.08
N ASP A 201 9.26 8.31 9.36
CA ASP A 201 9.66 7.92 10.72
C ASP A 201 10.15 9.13 11.53
N GLN A 202 11.01 9.98 10.94
CA GLN A 202 11.42 11.23 11.59
C GLN A 202 10.23 12.16 11.91
N LEU A 203 9.27 12.25 11.00
CA LEU A 203 8.09 13.07 11.21
C LEU A 203 7.13 12.44 12.23
N GLY A 204 7.05 11.12 12.33
CA GLY A 204 6.30 10.40 13.35
C GLY A 204 6.81 10.69 14.77
N VAL A 205 8.14 10.82 14.91
CA VAL A 205 8.77 11.09 16.21
C VAL A 205 8.84 12.59 16.54
N PHE A 206 9.24 13.43 15.59
CA PHE A 206 9.60 14.83 15.81
C PHE A 206 8.70 15.82 15.07
N GLY A 207 7.71 15.35 14.32
CA GLY A 207 6.86 16.20 13.51
C GLY A 207 5.84 16.98 14.34
N ASP A 208 5.45 18.14 13.82
CA ASP A 208 4.35 18.91 14.39
C ASP A 208 3.01 18.20 14.10
N PRO A 209 2.24 17.80 15.12
CA PRO A 209 0.93 17.16 14.94
C PRO A 209 -0.04 17.94 14.05
N ALA A 210 0.04 19.28 14.03
CA ALA A 210 -0.78 20.11 13.17
C ALA A 210 -0.44 19.93 11.67
N VAL A 211 0.77 19.47 11.36
CA VAL A 211 1.25 19.25 9.99
C VAL A 211 1.15 17.77 9.61
N THR A 212 1.52 16.86 10.52
CA THR A 212 1.57 15.41 10.26
C THR A 212 0.19 14.76 10.35
N GLY A 213 -0.73 15.34 11.12
CA GLY A 213 -2.06 14.78 11.40
C GLY A 213 -2.03 13.55 12.34
N LYS A 214 -0.86 13.26 12.95
CA LYS A 214 -0.67 12.19 13.95
C LYS A 214 -0.12 12.82 15.25
N PRO A 215 -0.41 12.26 16.44
CA PRO A 215 0.26 12.66 17.68
C PRO A 215 1.78 12.45 17.55
N ALA A 216 2.57 13.39 18.07
CA ALA A 216 4.02 13.25 18.10
C ALA A 216 4.42 12.09 19.02
N GLY A 217 5.31 11.21 18.53
CA GLY A 217 5.82 10.07 19.28
C GLY A 217 4.90 8.85 19.34
N ASP A 218 3.87 8.76 18.50
CA ASP A 218 3.06 7.54 18.36
C ASP A 218 3.92 6.36 17.95
N ASP A 219 4.79 6.54 16.95
CA ASP A 219 5.70 5.49 16.47
C ASP A 219 6.66 4.98 17.58
N LEU A 220 6.96 5.79 18.61
CA LEU A 220 7.74 5.36 19.78
C LEU A 220 6.93 4.58 20.84
N ARG A 221 5.61 4.62 20.76
CA ARG A 221 4.73 3.88 21.68
C ARG A 221 4.31 2.53 21.11
N GLU A 222 4.31 2.43 19.81
CA GLU A 222 3.97 1.21 19.07
C GLU A 222 5.18 0.25 18.96
N GLY A 223 6.42 0.73 19.18
CA GLY A 223 7.66 -0.04 19.22
C GLY A 223 8.65 0.42 18.16
#